data_132ba33051a8f95d3c84d7ccf4c8c6c9
#
_entry.id   132ba33051a8f95d3c84d7ccf4c8c6c9
#
_cell.length_a   1.000
_cell.length_b   1.000
_cell.length_c   1.000
_cell.angle_alpha   90.00
_cell.angle_beta   90.00
_cell.angle_gamma   90.00
#
_symmetry.space_group_name_H-M   'P 1'
#
loop_
_entity.id
_entity.type
_entity.pdbx_description
1 polymer ?
#
loop_
_entity_poly.entity_id
_entity_poly.type
_entity_poly.pdbx_seq_one_letter_code
_entity_poly.pdbx_strand_id
1 'polypeptide(L)'
;MKARQTPLQKEWAKLEKQETAYLQKQMEKTDSKLNQFLADKVPENLQGTLDKAFSKAFYVVFEKGTAVIEKTYKKEDLQKDYQINEYIAGVKENRKALKAFSKKASGAGTVNLLISGVSGIGLGVLGIGLPDIVLFTGLILKSVYEIALNYGFDYQEEKEKRFILMLIQGALSHGKELQHINGAVNAYIDNGTYIEAESIDDSIEKTAGCLSKELLYMKFLQGIPVVGAAGGAYDAIYMKKVVKYAELKYRRRFLRKRR
;
A
#
# COMPACT_ATOMS: atom_id res chain seq x y z
N MET A 1 14.82 38.50 -11.34
CA MET A 1 13.53 38.18 -10.69
C MET A 1 13.33 36.66 -10.71
N LYS A 2 13.16 36.00 -9.55
CA LYS A 2 12.80 34.55 -9.55
C LYS A 2 11.37 34.41 -10.08
N ALA A 3 11.18 33.63 -11.14
CA ALA A 3 9.87 33.34 -11.68
C ALA A 3 8.96 32.77 -10.58
N ARG A 4 7.73 33.29 -10.49
CA ARG A 4 6.75 32.87 -9.47
C ARG A 4 6.31 31.46 -9.77
N GLN A 5 6.64 30.51 -8.88
CA GLN A 5 6.23 29.11 -9.05
C GLN A 5 4.72 28.94 -9.18
N THR A 6 4.30 28.10 -10.13
CA THR A 6 2.90 27.75 -10.31
C THR A 6 2.35 26.93 -9.12
N PRO A 7 1.03 26.84 -8.92
CA PRO A 7 0.43 25.98 -7.91
C PRO A 7 0.89 24.52 -8.02
N LEU A 8 0.98 24.00 -9.24
CA LEU A 8 1.45 22.64 -9.53
C LEU A 8 2.92 22.44 -9.13
N GLN A 9 3.80 23.38 -9.49
CA GLN A 9 5.21 23.31 -9.11
C GLN A 9 5.41 23.33 -7.58
N LYS A 10 4.60 24.11 -6.85
CA LYS A 10 4.64 24.15 -5.37
C LYS A 10 4.17 22.84 -4.74
N GLU A 11 3.12 22.22 -5.28
CA GLU A 11 2.62 20.94 -4.77
C GLU A 11 3.59 19.80 -5.11
N TRP A 12 4.25 19.85 -6.27
CA TRP A 12 5.31 18.93 -6.65
C TRP A 12 6.52 19.01 -5.72
N ALA A 13 7.07 20.20 -5.51
CA ALA A 13 8.19 20.41 -4.60
C ALA A 13 7.88 19.97 -3.15
N LYS A 14 6.62 20.18 -2.71
CA LYS A 14 6.17 19.67 -1.41
C LYS A 14 6.14 18.15 -1.38
N LEU A 15 5.67 17.51 -2.44
CA LEU A 15 5.65 16.06 -2.56
C LEU A 15 7.07 15.48 -2.52
N GLU A 16 7.99 16.01 -3.32
CA GLU A 16 9.40 15.58 -3.32
C GLU A 16 10.04 15.67 -1.94
N LYS A 17 9.81 16.76 -1.22
CA LYS A 17 10.27 16.89 0.16
C LYS A 17 9.70 15.81 1.09
N GLN A 18 8.41 15.48 0.92
CA GLN A 18 7.76 14.44 1.72
C GLN A 18 8.25 13.03 1.37
N GLU A 19 8.48 12.75 0.09
CA GLU A 19 9.07 11.47 -0.37
C GLU A 19 10.49 11.31 0.17
N THR A 20 11.33 12.35 0.03
CA THR A 20 12.71 12.34 0.53
C THR A 20 12.74 12.08 2.03
N ALA A 21 11.92 12.78 2.81
CA ALA A 21 11.86 12.60 4.26
C ALA A 21 11.37 11.19 4.64
N TYR A 22 10.41 10.64 3.89
CA TYR A 22 9.95 9.26 4.09
C TYR A 22 11.06 8.25 3.82
N LEU A 23 11.75 8.39 2.68
CA LEU A 23 12.83 7.48 2.28
C LEU A 23 13.99 7.53 3.27
N GLN A 24 14.46 8.73 3.65
CA GLN A 24 15.54 8.88 4.63
C GLN A 24 15.22 8.14 5.92
N LYS A 25 14.02 8.33 6.47
CA LYS A 25 13.60 7.66 7.71
C LYS A 25 13.57 6.13 7.59
N GLN A 26 13.25 5.58 6.41
CA GLN A 26 13.19 4.13 6.20
C GLN A 26 14.56 3.55 5.82
N MET A 27 15.44 4.33 5.19
CA MET A 27 16.80 3.91 4.85
C MET A 27 17.72 3.81 6.07
N GLU A 28 17.47 4.58 7.12
CA GLU A 28 18.22 4.50 8.39
C GLU A 28 17.94 3.19 9.16
N LYS A 29 16.86 2.49 8.81
CA LYS A 29 16.56 1.17 9.39
C LYS A 29 17.44 0.12 8.72
N THR A 30 18.36 -0.44 9.48
CA THR A 30 19.35 -1.38 8.97
C THR A 30 18.73 -2.75 8.69
N ASP A 31 18.75 -3.19 7.42
CA ASP A 31 18.37 -4.56 7.00
C ASP A 31 19.14 -5.65 7.73
N SER A 32 20.35 -5.33 8.22
CA SER A 32 21.25 -6.30 8.84
C SER A 32 20.66 -6.98 10.08
N LYS A 33 19.93 -6.25 10.92
CA LYS A 33 19.32 -6.83 12.15
C LYS A 33 18.13 -7.71 11.83
N LEU A 34 17.31 -7.34 10.85
CA LEU A 34 16.17 -8.13 10.39
C LEU A 34 16.65 -9.41 9.71
N ASN A 35 17.58 -9.30 8.77
CA ASN A 35 18.09 -10.44 8.01
C ASN A 35 18.88 -11.42 8.89
N GLN A 36 19.74 -10.93 9.80
CA GLN A 36 20.42 -11.77 10.78
C GLN A 36 19.42 -12.49 11.69
N PHE A 37 18.42 -11.75 12.16
CA PHE A 37 17.40 -12.32 13.02
C PHE A 37 16.59 -13.41 12.33
N LEU A 38 16.14 -13.17 11.07
CA LEU A 38 15.39 -14.16 10.30
C LEU A 38 16.23 -15.41 10.03
N ALA A 39 17.54 -15.25 9.73
CA ALA A 39 18.45 -16.38 9.52
C ALA A 39 18.71 -17.20 10.79
N ASP A 40 18.82 -16.55 11.95
CA ASP A 40 19.26 -17.21 13.19
C ASP A 40 18.10 -17.77 14.03
N LYS A 41 16.90 -17.22 13.92
CA LYS A 41 15.81 -17.45 14.89
C LYS A 41 14.50 -17.95 14.30
N VAL A 42 14.31 -17.83 12.99
CA VAL A 42 13.05 -18.25 12.36
C VAL A 42 13.26 -19.59 11.65
N PRO A 43 12.52 -20.64 12.01
CA PRO A 43 12.56 -21.88 11.26
C PRO A 43 12.12 -21.64 9.80
N GLU A 44 12.91 -22.13 8.83
CA GLU A 44 12.61 -21.99 7.39
C GLU A 44 11.19 -22.45 7.04
N ASN A 45 10.72 -23.52 7.66
CA ASN A 45 9.37 -24.04 7.49
C ASN A 45 8.28 -23.03 7.85
N LEU A 46 8.50 -22.19 8.84
CA LEU A 46 7.53 -21.21 9.31
C LEU A 46 7.41 -20.05 8.33
N GLN A 47 8.54 -19.54 7.81
CA GLN A 47 8.50 -18.48 6.80
C GLN A 47 7.81 -18.97 5.53
N GLY A 48 8.19 -20.14 5.00
CA GLY A 48 7.56 -20.70 3.81
C GLY A 48 6.07 -20.99 3.98
N THR A 49 5.62 -21.34 5.19
CA THR A 49 4.20 -21.50 5.50
C THR A 49 3.46 -20.16 5.45
N LEU A 50 4.06 -19.10 6.01
CA LEU A 50 3.47 -17.76 5.97
C LEU A 50 3.48 -17.16 4.56
N ASP A 51 4.55 -17.36 3.79
CA ASP A 51 4.63 -16.93 2.39
C ASP A 51 3.46 -17.52 1.58
N LYS A 52 3.25 -18.84 1.69
CA LYS A 52 2.12 -19.51 1.05
C LYS A 52 0.75 -19.02 1.53
N ALA A 53 0.63 -18.73 2.84
CA ALA A 53 -0.62 -18.23 3.39
C ALA A 53 -0.95 -16.82 2.89
N PHE A 54 0.03 -15.93 2.81
CA PHE A 54 -0.14 -14.59 2.24
C PHE A 54 -0.40 -14.64 0.73
N SER A 55 0.35 -15.44 -0.03
CA SER A 55 0.08 -15.62 -1.47
C SER A 55 -1.36 -16.09 -1.70
N LYS A 56 -1.80 -17.11 -0.98
CA LYS A 56 -3.19 -17.59 -1.07
C LYS A 56 -4.20 -16.51 -0.66
N ALA A 57 -3.89 -15.68 0.33
CA ALA A 57 -4.75 -14.57 0.74
C ALA A 57 -4.89 -13.54 -0.37
N PHE A 58 -3.81 -13.16 -1.06
CA PHE A 58 -3.88 -12.25 -2.22
C PHE A 58 -4.74 -12.84 -3.34
N TYR A 59 -4.55 -14.10 -3.72
CA TYR A 59 -5.39 -14.76 -4.74
C TYR A 59 -6.87 -14.73 -4.35
N VAL A 60 -7.19 -15.11 -3.12
CA VAL A 60 -8.58 -15.11 -2.64
C VAL A 60 -9.18 -13.70 -2.68
N VAL A 61 -8.43 -12.69 -2.26
CA VAL A 61 -8.93 -11.32 -2.27
C VAL A 61 -9.06 -10.78 -3.69
N PHE A 62 -8.13 -11.06 -4.60
CA PHE A 62 -8.21 -10.61 -5.98
C PHE A 62 -9.32 -11.30 -6.77
N GLU A 63 -9.57 -12.59 -6.53
CA GLU A 63 -10.61 -13.34 -7.25
C GLU A 63 -12.02 -13.15 -6.67
N LYS A 64 -12.14 -13.16 -5.34
CA LYS A 64 -13.45 -13.24 -4.67
C LYS A 64 -13.66 -12.11 -3.66
N GLY A 65 -12.59 -11.67 -3.02
CA GLY A 65 -12.63 -10.71 -1.92
C GLY A 65 -12.83 -9.27 -2.37
N THR A 66 -12.45 -8.92 -3.60
CA THR A 66 -12.63 -7.55 -4.13
C THR A 66 -14.10 -7.13 -4.07
N ALA A 67 -15.03 -8.00 -4.49
CA ALA A 67 -16.47 -7.72 -4.41
C ALA A 67 -16.97 -7.60 -2.96
N VAL A 68 -16.35 -8.29 -2.00
CA VAL A 68 -16.67 -8.17 -0.58
C VAL A 68 -16.13 -6.87 -0.02
N ILE A 69 -14.89 -6.51 -0.37
CA ILE A 69 -14.25 -5.25 -0.01
C ILE A 69 -15.07 -4.07 -0.54
N GLU A 70 -15.51 -4.12 -1.78
CA GLU A 70 -16.32 -3.06 -2.43
C GLU A 70 -17.63 -2.79 -1.69
N LYS A 71 -18.23 -3.78 -1.02
CA LYS A 71 -19.42 -3.57 -0.18
C LYS A 71 -19.16 -2.74 1.09
N THR A 72 -17.90 -2.57 1.49
CA THR A 72 -17.51 -1.84 2.70
C THR A 72 -17.29 -0.35 2.48
N TYR A 73 -17.32 0.12 1.23
CA TYR A 73 -17.28 1.53 0.85
C TYR A 73 -18.10 1.75 -0.43
N LYS A 74 -18.48 2.99 -0.67
CA LYS A 74 -19.24 3.35 -1.87
C LYS A 74 -18.29 3.76 -2.98
N LYS A 75 -17.91 2.80 -3.85
CA LYS A 75 -17.01 3.00 -4.99
C LYS A 75 -17.46 4.17 -5.86
N GLU A 76 -18.75 4.23 -6.15
CA GLU A 76 -19.35 5.28 -6.99
C GLU A 76 -19.22 6.67 -6.35
N ASP A 77 -19.30 6.78 -5.03
CA ASP A 77 -19.14 8.06 -4.33
C ASP A 77 -17.69 8.54 -4.42
N LEU A 78 -16.71 7.65 -4.29
CA LEU A 78 -15.29 7.99 -4.44
C LEU A 78 -14.96 8.41 -5.87
N GLN A 79 -15.54 7.72 -6.86
CA GLN A 79 -15.38 8.07 -8.28
C GLN A 79 -16.02 9.42 -8.61
N LYS A 80 -17.25 9.69 -8.12
CA LYS A 80 -17.91 10.99 -8.25
C LYS A 80 -17.12 12.11 -7.59
N ASP A 81 -16.62 11.87 -6.39
CA ASP A 81 -15.79 12.82 -5.66
C ASP A 81 -14.50 13.15 -6.43
N TYR A 82 -13.87 12.14 -7.04
CA TYR A 82 -12.74 12.37 -7.93
C TYR A 82 -13.13 13.26 -9.11
N GLN A 83 -14.21 12.93 -9.81
CA GLN A 83 -14.68 13.70 -10.98
C GLN A 83 -14.97 15.16 -10.62
N ILE A 84 -15.64 15.40 -9.48
CA ILE A 84 -15.92 16.75 -9.00
C ILE A 84 -14.63 17.52 -8.70
N ASN A 85 -13.68 16.88 -7.98
CA ASN A 85 -12.40 17.51 -7.66
C ASN A 85 -11.56 17.75 -8.92
N GLU A 86 -11.62 16.85 -9.90
CA GLU A 86 -10.95 16.96 -11.21
C GLU A 86 -11.46 18.17 -11.98
N TYR A 87 -12.78 18.31 -12.07
CA TYR A 87 -13.41 19.47 -12.70
C TYR A 87 -13.01 20.79 -12.00
N ILE A 88 -13.09 20.82 -10.66
CA ILE A 88 -12.69 22.00 -9.90
C ILE A 88 -11.20 22.34 -10.11
N ALA A 89 -10.33 21.35 -10.16
CA ALA A 89 -8.91 21.55 -10.38
C ALA A 89 -8.60 22.05 -11.80
N GLY A 90 -9.36 21.59 -12.79
CA GLY A 90 -9.27 22.08 -14.18
C GLY A 90 -9.73 23.52 -14.36
N VAL A 91 -10.79 23.93 -13.62
CA VAL A 91 -11.32 25.31 -13.72
C VAL A 91 -10.54 26.31 -12.85
N LYS A 92 -10.10 25.88 -11.67
CA LYS A 92 -9.50 26.77 -10.65
C LYS A 92 -8.04 26.48 -10.39
N GLU A 93 -7.24 26.16 -11.30
CA GLU A 93 -5.79 25.85 -11.18
C GLU A 93 -5.06 26.42 -9.92
N ASN A 94 -5.57 26.12 -8.72
CA ASN A 94 -5.05 26.62 -7.46
C ASN A 94 -4.65 25.50 -6.49
N ARG A 95 -3.80 25.84 -5.53
CA ARG A 95 -3.30 24.87 -4.53
C ARG A 95 -4.42 24.21 -3.69
N LYS A 96 -5.52 24.92 -3.45
CA LYS A 96 -6.64 24.39 -2.64
C LYS A 96 -7.34 23.24 -3.38
N ALA A 97 -7.58 23.39 -4.68
CA ALA A 97 -8.16 22.36 -5.53
C ALA A 97 -7.24 21.13 -5.60
N LEU A 98 -5.92 21.31 -5.85
CA LEU A 98 -4.96 20.21 -5.86
C LEU A 98 -4.83 19.48 -4.52
N LYS A 99 -4.98 20.19 -3.39
CA LYS A 99 -4.94 19.59 -2.04
C LYS A 99 -6.21 18.81 -1.68
N ALA A 100 -7.32 19.05 -2.34
CA ALA A 100 -8.59 18.33 -2.06
C ALA A 100 -8.41 16.82 -2.23
N PHE A 101 -7.69 16.39 -3.26
CA PHE A 101 -7.37 14.97 -3.50
C PHE A 101 -6.56 14.37 -2.34
N SER A 102 -5.49 15.05 -1.92
CA SER A 102 -4.64 14.56 -0.82
C SER A 102 -5.38 14.49 0.51
N LYS A 103 -6.28 15.41 0.78
CA LYS A 103 -7.06 15.43 2.04
C LYS A 103 -8.02 14.25 2.14
N LYS A 104 -8.66 13.87 1.03
CA LYS A 104 -9.56 12.72 0.99
C LYS A 104 -8.79 11.40 1.03
N ALA A 105 -7.70 11.27 0.26
CA ALA A 105 -6.86 10.08 0.29
C ALA A 105 -6.30 9.79 1.68
N SER A 106 -5.88 10.82 2.43
CA SER A 106 -5.40 10.67 3.82
C SER A 106 -6.49 10.23 4.80
N GLY A 107 -7.76 10.48 4.48
CA GLY A 107 -8.90 10.00 5.28
C GLY A 107 -9.26 8.54 5.00
N ALA A 108 -9.02 8.05 3.80
CA ALA A 108 -9.34 6.69 3.38
C ALA A 108 -8.56 5.61 4.17
N GLY A 109 -7.32 5.92 4.54
CA GLY A 109 -6.44 5.00 5.27
C GLY A 109 -6.51 5.10 6.79
N THR A 110 -7.48 5.82 7.37
CA THR A 110 -7.52 5.96 8.82
C THR A 110 -7.97 4.69 9.53
N VAL A 111 -7.27 4.40 10.60
CA VAL A 111 -7.37 3.25 11.52
C VAL A 111 -8.80 2.96 12.03
N ASN A 112 -9.73 3.87 11.86
CA ASN A 112 -11.14 3.68 12.20
C ASN A 112 -11.81 2.52 11.46
N LEU A 113 -11.21 2.05 10.35
CA LEU A 113 -11.70 0.89 9.59
C LEU A 113 -11.40 -0.45 10.26
N LEU A 114 -10.38 -0.51 11.10
CA LEU A 114 -10.04 -1.72 11.87
C LEU A 114 -11.06 -2.03 12.96
N ILE A 115 -11.81 -1.02 13.41
CA ILE A 115 -12.68 -1.16 14.59
C ILE A 115 -14.15 -1.40 14.21
N SER A 116 -14.62 -0.93 13.07
CA SER A 116 -16.06 -0.77 12.88
C SER A 116 -16.75 -1.61 11.82
N GLY A 117 -16.06 -2.46 11.04
CA GLY A 117 -16.78 -3.06 9.91
C GLY A 117 -16.48 -4.48 9.52
N VAL A 118 -15.36 -5.03 9.91
CA VAL A 118 -14.88 -6.29 9.31
C VAL A 118 -15.11 -7.52 10.18
N SER A 119 -15.47 -7.37 11.44
CA SER A 119 -15.87 -8.48 12.32
C SER A 119 -17.12 -9.26 11.85
N GLY A 120 -17.80 -8.77 10.82
CA GLY A 120 -18.99 -9.42 10.24
C GLY A 120 -18.80 -10.03 8.85
N ILE A 121 -17.63 -9.87 8.21
CA ILE A 121 -17.39 -10.49 6.90
C ILE A 121 -16.96 -11.93 7.14
N GLY A 122 -17.84 -12.87 6.83
CA GLY A 122 -17.64 -14.32 6.97
C GLY A 122 -16.51 -14.90 6.11
N LEU A 123 -15.29 -14.37 6.24
CA LEU A 123 -14.08 -14.88 5.56
C LEU A 123 -13.64 -16.24 6.12
N GLY A 124 -14.21 -16.68 7.25
CA GLY A 124 -14.02 -18.04 7.79
C GLY A 124 -14.48 -19.16 6.87
N VAL A 125 -15.27 -18.86 5.85
CA VAL A 125 -15.81 -19.85 4.89
C VAL A 125 -14.80 -20.24 3.80
N LEU A 126 -13.68 -19.52 3.67
CA LEU A 126 -12.76 -19.68 2.55
C LEU A 126 -11.71 -20.79 2.74
N GLY A 127 -11.80 -21.60 3.80
CA GLY A 127 -10.95 -22.81 3.98
C GLY A 127 -9.46 -22.53 4.13
N ILE A 128 -9.05 -21.32 4.51
CA ILE A 128 -7.67 -20.97 4.82
C ILE A 128 -7.51 -21.08 6.33
N GLY A 129 -6.56 -21.89 6.79
CA GLY A 129 -6.32 -22.16 8.21
C GLY A 129 -5.81 -20.97 9.06
N LEU A 130 -5.73 -19.75 8.46
CA LEU A 130 -5.32 -18.52 9.11
C LEU A 130 -6.24 -17.36 8.68
N PRO A 131 -7.47 -17.27 9.22
CA PRO A 131 -8.48 -16.26 8.86
C PRO A 131 -7.95 -14.83 8.96
N ASP A 132 -7.07 -14.57 9.94
CA ASP A 132 -6.49 -13.25 10.20
C ASP A 132 -5.62 -12.74 9.05
N ILE A 133 -4.90 -13.63 8.34
CA ILE A 133 -4.05 -13.25 7.20
C ILE A 133 -4.90 -12.76 6.03
N VAL A 134 -6.01 -13.45 5.73
CA VAL A 134 -6.92 -13.03 4.65
C VAL A 134 -7.57 -11.69 4.99
N LEU A 135 -8.01 -11.54 6.23
CA LEU A 135 -8.60 -10.30 6.71
C LEU A 135 -7.61 -9.14 6.63
N PHE A 136 -6.40 -9.34 7.12
CA PHE A 136 -5.33 -8.34 7.09
C PHE A 136 -4.96 -7.94 5.65
N THR A 137 -4.79 -8.92 4.75
CA THR A 137 -4.52 -8.68 3.32
C THR A 137 -5.67 -7.89 2.69
N GLY A 138 -6.91 -8.26 2.99
CA GLY A 138 -8.10 -7.54 2.52
C GLY A 138 -8.15 -6.08 2.99
N LEU A 139 -7.78 -5.82 4.24
CA LEU A 139 -7.74 -4.45 4.80
C LEU A 139 -6.63 -3.60 4.15
N ILE A 140 -5.45 -4.18 3.92
CA ILE A 140 -4.37 -3.51 3.18
C ILE A 140 -4.87 -3.12 1.78
N LEU A 141 -5.40 -4.08 1.02
CA LEU A 141 -5.88 -3.84 -0.33
C LEU A 141 -7.02 -2.82 -0.36
N LYS A 142 -8.00 -2.93 0.53
CA LYS A 142 -9.07 -1.93 0.68
C LYS A 142 -8.52 -0.52 0.81
N SER A 143 -7.57 -0.32 1.73
CA SER A 143 -7.02 1.01 1.97
C SER A 143 -6.31 1.57 0.75
N VAL A 144 -5.59 0.73 0.00
CA VAL A 144 -4.92 1.17 -1.23
C VAL A 144 -5.93 1.40 -2.36
N TYR A 145 -6.99 0.60 -2.47
CA TYR A 145 -8.08 0.78 -3.45
C TYR A 145 -8.79 2.13 -3.26
N GLU A 146 -9.13 2.47 -2.02
CA GLU A 146 -9.74 3.77 -1.70
C GLU A 146 -8.82 4.94 -2.08
N ILE A 147 -7.50 4.81 -1.83
CA ILE A 147 -6.51 5.82 -2.25
C ILE A 147 -6.46 5.91 -3.78
N ALA A 148 -6.38 4.78 -4.49
CA ALA A 148 -6.36 4.72 -5.95
C ALA A 148 -7.57 5.45 -6.55
N LEU A 149 -8.78 5.13 -6.08
CA LEU A 149 -10.03 5.77 -6.54
C LEU A 149 -10.06 7.27 -6.27
N ASN A 150 -9.59 7.71 -5.09
CA ASN A 150 -9.51 9.13 -4.77
C ASN A 150 -8.57 9.93 -5.70
N TYR A 151 -7.65 9.24 -6.38
CA TYR A 151 -6.77 9.81 -7.40
C TYR A 151 -7.17 9.42 -8.84
N GLY A 152 -8.31 8.75 -9.03
CA GLY A 152 -8.89 8.40 -10.33
C GLY A 152 -8.22 7.22 -11.04
N PHE A 153 -7.69 6.26 -10.27
CA PHE A 153 -7.12 5.01 -10.79
C PHE A 153 -8.02 3.84 -10.47
N ASP A 154 -8.31 3.01 -11.48
CA ASP A 154 -9.12 1.82 -11.30
C ASP A 154 -8.23 0.62 -10.97
N TYR A 155 -8.41 0.07 -9.78
CA TYR A 155 -7.66 -1.06 -9.26
C TYR A 155 -8.04 -2.42 -9.86
N GLN A 156 -9.05 -2.49 -10.74
CA GLN A 156 -9.47 -3.76 -11.35
C GLN A 156 -8.52 -4.19 -12.48
N GLU A 157 -7.84 -3.25 -13.14
CA GLU A 157 -6.89 -3.56 -14.17
C GLU A 157 -5.65 -4.31 -13.62
N GLU A 158 -5.17 -5.33 -14.33
CA GLU A 158 -4.02 -6.13 -13.90
C GLU A 158 -2.77 -5.29 -13.66
N LYS A 159 -2.51 -4.32 -14.54
CA LYS A 159 -1.39 -3.38 -14.36
C LYS A 159 -1.52 -2.56 -13.08
N GLU A 160 -2.74 -2.21 -12.66
CA GLU A 160 -2.95 -1.48 -11.42
C GLU A 160 -2.79 -2.40 -10.20
N LYS A 161 -3.24 -3.66 -10.29
CA LYS A 161 -2.99 -4.67 -9.25
C LYS A 161 -1.48 -4.87 -9.03
N ARG A 162 -0.69 -4.99 -10.11
CA ARG A 162 0.78 -5.07 -10.01
C ARG A 162 1.39 -3.81 -9.39
N PHE A 163 0.92 -2.64 -9.78
CA PHE A 163 1.36 -1.38 -9.18
C PHE A 163 1.06 -1.33 -7.67
N ILE A 164 -0.13 -1.76 -7.25
CA ILE A 164 -0.52 -1.86 -5.84
C ILE A 164 0.39 -2.81 -5.07
N LEU A 165 0.72 -3.98 -5.64
CA LEU A 165 1.65 -4.93 -5.03
C LEU A 165 3.05 -4.32 -4.85
N MET A 166 3.57 -3.61 -5.86
CA MET A 166 4.84 -2.86 -5.75
C MET A 166 4.79 -1.79 -4.65
N LEU A 167 3.65 -1.12 -4.47
CA LEU A 167 3.49 -0.14 -3.38
C LEU A 167 3.53 -0.82 -1.99
N ILE A 168 2.95 -2.00 -1.84
CA ILE A 168 3.01 -2.77 -0.60
C ILE A 168 4.45 -3.20 -0.33
N GLN A 169 5.14 -3.75 -1.33
CA GLN A 169 6.56 -4.12 -1.23
C GLN A 169 7.41 -2.92 -0.80
N GLY A 170 7.30 -1.78 -1.49
CA GLY A 170 8.06 -0.58 -1.18
C GLY A 170 7.76 0.01 0.20
N ALA A 171 6.52 -0.12 0.69
CA ALA A 171 6.15 0.33 2.02
C ALA A 171 6.75 -0.53 3.15
N LEU A 172 7.02 -1.80 2.86
CA LEU A 172 7.53 -2.78 3.82
C LEU A 172 9.05 -2.95 3.73
N SER A 173 9.67 -2.59 2.61
CA SER A 173 11.11 -2.69 2.40
C SER A 173 11.88 -1.56 3.07
N HIS A 174 13.17 -1.79 3.32
CA HIS A 174 14.09 -0.87 3.98
C HIS A 174 15.42 -0.80 3.21
N GLY A 175 16.27 0.16 3.54
CA GLY A 175 17.62 0.25 3.01
C GLY A 175 17.72 0.21 1.48
N LYS A 176 18.62 -0.62 0.95
CA LYS A 176 18.87 -0.77 -0.50
C LYS A 176 17.68 -1.35 -1.26
N GLU A 177 16.95 -2.28 -0.65
CA GLU A 177 15.76 -2.89 -1.26
C GLU A 177 14.66 -1.84 -1.48
N LEU A 178 14.38 -1.00 -0.48
CA LEU A 178 13.47 0.13 -0.65
C LEU A 178 13.93 1.07 -1.75
N GLN A 179 15.22 1.39 -1.83
CA GLN A 179 15.77 2.26 -2.87
C GLN A 179 15.51 1.68 -4.27
N HIS A 180 15.74 0.39 -4.44
CA HIS A 180 15.50 -0.32 -5.71
C HIS A 180 14.01 -0.29 -6.09
N ILE A 181 13.12 -0.72 -5.20
CA ILE A 181 11.67 -0.75 -5.45
C ILE A 181 11.12 0.66 -5.67
N ASN A 182 11.58 1.64 -4.89
CA ASN A 182 11.15 3.03 -5.06
C ASN A 182 11.59 3.60 -6.42
N GLY A 183 12.77 3.23 -6.90
CA GLY A 183 13.23 3.55 -8.26
C GLY A 183 12.32 2.96 -9.33
N ALA A 184 11.95 1.68 -9.18
CA ALA A 184 11.01 0.97 -10.04
C ALA A 184 9.64 1.65 -10.11
N VAL A 185 9.07 1.93 -8.93
CA VAL A 185 7.78 2.63 -8.80
C VAL A 185 7.82 4.00 -9.47
N ASN A 186 8.89 4.77 -9.27
CA ASN A 186 9.03 6.08 -9.89
C ASN A 186 9.21 5.98 -11.41
N ALA A 187 9.99 5.02 -11.91
CA ALA A 187 10.16 4.78 -13.35
C ALA A 187 8.82 4.43 -14.02
N TYR A 188 8.01 3.58 -13.37
CA TYR A 188 6.65 3.31 -13.84
C TYR A 188 5.78 4.56 -13.89
N ILE A 189 5.81 5.39 -12.83
CA ILE A 189 5.02 6.63 -12.77
C ILE A 189 5.47 7.65 -13.81
N ASP A 190 6.77 7.82 -13.97
CA ASP A 190 7.33 8.89 -14.80
C ASP A 190 7.34 8.53 -16.29
N ASN A 191 7.52 7.24 -16.64
CA ASN A 191 7.75 6.77 -18.01
C ASN A 191 6.75 5.71 -18.49
N GLY A 192 5.92 5.16 -17.61
CA GLY A 192 5.05 4.01 -17.92
C GLY A 192 5.80 2.69 -18.07
N THR A 193 7.07 2.64 -17.71
CA THR A 193 7.94 1.48 -17.90
C THR A 193 7.85 0.57 -16.69
N TYR A 194 7.33 -0.64 -16.86
CA TYR A 194 7.56 -1.73 -15.91
C TYR A 194 9.01 -2.20 -16.03
N ILE A 195 9.67 -2.37 -14.91
CA ILE A 195 11.09 -2.74 -14.89
C ILE A 195 11.33 -4.16 -15.40
N GLU A 196 10.31 -5.00 -15.44
CA GLU A 196 10.37 -6.35 -16.06
C GLU A 196 8.95 -6.80 -16.39
N ALA A 197 8.84 -7.73 -17.36
CA ALA A 197 7.61 -8.44 -17.68
C ALA A 197 7.27 -9.48 -16.58
N GLU A 198 7.18 -9.02 -15.33
CA GLU A 198 6.86 -9.85 -14.19
C GLU A 198 5.37 -10.21 -14.23
N SER A 199 5.05 -11.48 -14.03
CA SER A 199 3.65 -11.91 -13.93
C SER A 199 2.97 -11.37 -12.67
N ILE A 200 1.66 -11.35 -12.64
CA ILE A 200 0.91 -11.01 -11.43
C ILE A 200 1.23 -12.00 -10.29
N ASP A 201 1.48 -13.26 -10.64
CA ASP A 201 1.80 -14.33 -9.69
C ASP A 201 3.15 -14.08 -9.02
N ASP A 202 4.20 -13.74 -9.79
CA ASP A 202 5.51 -13.38 -9.25
C ASP A 202 5.40 -12.16 -8.31
N SER A 203 4.62 -11.17 -8.70
CA SER A 203 4.37 -9.96 -7.89
C SER A 203 3.63 -10.30 -6.58
N ILE A 204 2.69 -11.25 -6.61
CA ILE A 204 1.99 -11.75 -5.41
C ILE A 204 2.97 -12.47 -4.49
N GLU A 205 3.79 -13.38 -5.02
CA GLU A 205 4.76 -14.16 -4.23
C GLU A 205 5.78 -13.24 -3.55
N LYS A 206 6.34 -12.29 -4.28
CA LYS A 206 7.27 -11.29 -3.70
C LYS A 206 6.61 -10.47 -2.59
N THR A 207 5.38 -10.02 -2.81
CA THR A 207 4.65 -9.23 -1.81
C THR A 207 4.31 -10.05 -0.58
N ALA A 208 3.92 -11.30 -0.77
CA ALA A 208 3.69 -12.25 0.32
C ALA A 208 4.94 -12.47 1.17
N GLY A 209 6.10 -12.67 0.52
CA GLY A 209 7.39 -12.77 1.19
C GLY A 209 7.76 -11.52 2.01
N CYS A 210 7.48 -10.33 1.50
CA CYS A 210 7.68 -9.08 2.26
C CYS A 210 6.79 -9.03 3.52
N LEU A 211 5.51 -9.39 3.39
CA LEU A 211 4.56 -9.37 4.50
C LEU A 211 4.91 -10.40 5.57
N SER A 212 5.29 -11.62 5.17
CA SER A 212 5.64 -12.67 6.10
C SER A 212 6.90 -12.36 6.88
N LYS A 213 7.94 -11.82 6.24
CA LYS A 213 9.17 -11.36 6.88
C LYS A 213 8.89 -10.27 7.93
N GLU A 214 8.14 -9.25 7.57
CA GLU A 214 7.77 -8.17 8.48
C GLU A 214 6.93 -8.67 9.65
N LEU A 215 5.97 -9.58 9.41
CA LEU A 215 5.14 -10.18 10.45
C LEU A 215 5.99 -10.96 11.45
N LEU A 216 6.90 -11.81 10.96
CA LEU A 216 7.82 -12.59 11.81
C LEU A 216 8.72 -11.70 12.65
N TYR A 217 9.31 -10.68 12.04
CA TYR A 217 10.17 -9.72 12.74
C TYR A 217 9.44 -9.02 13.90
N MET A 218 8.23 -8.55 13.66
CA MET A 218 7.47 -7.86 14.71
C MET A 218 7.03 -8.78 15.84
N LYS A 219 6.59 -9.99 15.52
CA LYS A 219 6.21 -10.96 16.55
C LYS A 219 7.38 -11.31 17.46
N PHE A 220 8.57 -11.40 16.87
CA PHE A 220 9.79 -11.65 17.66
C PHE A 220 10.17 -10.47 18.56
N LEU A 221 10.20 -9.25 18.04
CA LEU A 221 10.55 -8.06 18.84
C LEU A 221 9.71 -7.93 20.11
N GLN A 222 8.56 -8.59 20.16
CA GLN A 222 7.63 -8.51 21.28
C GLN A 222 7.61 -9.75 22.17
N GLY A 223 8.48 -10.73 21.89
CA GLY A 223 8.50 -11.97 22.67
C GLY A 223 7.19 -12.76 22.63
N ILE A 224 6.33 -12.52 21.63
CA ILE A 224 5.04 -13.19 21.48
C ILE A 224 5.25 -14.49 20.70
N PRO A 225 4.77 -15.64 21.17
CA PRO A 225 4.78 -16.87 20.40
C PRO A 225 4.07 -16.67 19.05
N VAL A 226 4.68 -17.19 17.97
CA VAL A 226 4.18 -17.00 16.59
C VAL A 226 2.81 -17.64 16.38
N VAL A 227 2.42 -18.56 17.25
CA VAL A 227 1.16 -19.32 17.17
C VAL A 227 0.07 -18.59 17.97
N GLY A 228 -0.95 -18.09 17.31
CA GLY A 228 -2.25 -17.77 17.92
C GLY A 228 -2.51 -16.34 18.39
N ALA A 229 -1.58 -15.39 18.25
CA ALA A 229 -1.83 -14.00 18.65
C ALA A 229 -1.76 -13.03 17.47
N ALA A 230 -2.82 -12.93 16.71
CA ALA A 230 -3.06 -11.80 15.83
C ALA A 230 -3.58 -10.63 16.68
N GLY A 231 -2.71 -9.71 17.03
CA GLY A 231 -3.09 -8.54 17.82
C GLY A 231 -3.23 -7.31 16.95
N GLY A 232 -4.41 -6.69 16.92
CA GLY A 232 -4.76 -5.53 16.09
C GLY A 232 -3.85 -4.30 16.15
N ALA A 233 -2.90 -4.24 17.08
CA ALA A 233 -1.91 -3.16 17.15
C ALA A 233 -0.87 -3.22 16.02
N TYR A 234 -0.56 -4.41 15.49
CA TYR A 234 0.42 -4.61 14.41
C TYR A 234 -0.14 -4.24 13.07
N ASP A 235 -1.37 -4.67 12.84
CA ASP A 235 -2.10 -4.35 11.63
C ASP A 235 -2.11 -2.84 11.42
N ALA A 236 -2.28 -2.06 12.48
CA ALA A 236 -2.27 -0.60 12.42
C ALA A 236 -0.91 -0.02 12.00
N ILE A 237 0.22 -0.61 12.41
CA ILE A 237 1.56 -0.12 12.05
C ILE A 237 1.83 -0.35 10.57
N TYR A 238 1.56 -1.57 10.07
CA TYR A 238 1.77 -1.92 8.66
C TYR A 238 0.80 -1.19 7.75
N MET A 239 -0.47 -1.13 8.13
CA MET A 239 -1.47 -0.33 7.44
C MET A 239 -1.00 1.12 7.27
N LYS A 240 -0.47 1.73 8.35
CA LYS A 240 0.03 3.10 8.32
C LYS A 240 1.22 3.28 7.38
N LYS A 241 2.15 2.29 7.34
CA LYS A 241 3.27 2.30 6.39
C LYS A 241 2.77 2.25 4.95
N VAL A 242 1.91 1.26 4.64
CA VAL A 242 1.38 1.04 3.29
C VAL A 242 0.56 2.25 2.81
N VAL A 243 -0.38 2.71 3.62
CA VAL A 243 -1.20 3.90 3.32
C VAL A 243 -0.32 5.11 3.03
N LYS A 244 0.69 5.37 3.89
CA LYS A 244 1.57 6.53 3.71
C LYS A 244 2.36 6.48 2.42
N TYR A 245 2.92 5.32 2.08
CA TYR A 245 3.68 5.16 0.85
C TYR A 245 2.78 5.23 -0.38
N ALA A 246 1.63 4.55 -0.35
CA ALA A 246 0.64 4.60 -1.41
C ALA A 246 0.14 6.03 -1.68
N GLU A 247 -0.19 6.81 -0.64
CA GLU A 247 -0.56 8.22 -0.79
C GLU A 247 0.50 9.05 -1.52
N LEU A 248 1.79 8.88 -1.16
CA LEU A 248 2.88 9.60 -1.80
C LEU A 248 2.96 9.26 -3.28
N LYS A 249 2.86 7.96 -3.64
CA LYS A 249 3.02 7.48 -5.01
C LYS A 249 1.81 7.79 -5.90
N TYR A 250 0.59 7.61 -5.40
CA TYR A 250 -0.61 8.02 -6.14
C TYR A 250 -0.67 9.52 -6.34
N ARG A 251 -0.26 10.31 -5.33
CA ARG A 251 -0.15 11.75 -5.49
C ARG A 251 0.92 12.15 -6.51
N ARG A 252 2.08 11.45 -6.55
CA ARG A 252 3.11 11.65 -7.58
C ARG A 252 2.53 11.40 -8.97
N ARG A 253 1.85 10.25 -9.14
CA ARG A 253 1.21 9.84 -10.41
C ARG A 253 0.15 10.85 -10.86
N PHE A 254 -0.67 11.33 -9.94
CA PHE A 254 -1.68 12.36 -10.19
C PHE A 254 -1.07 13.70 -10.62
N LEU A 255 -0.06 14.19 -9.91
CA LEU A 255 0.62 15.45 -10.26
C LEU A 255 1.43 15.32 -11.55
N ARG A 256 1.99 14.14 -11.82
CA ARG A 256 2.73 13.87 -13.06
C ARG A 256 1.85 13.99 -14.30
N LYS A 257 0.62 13.48 -14.25
CA LYS A 257 -0.35 13.61 -15.35
C LYS A 257 -0.70 15.08 -15.71
N ARG A 258 -0.45 16.02 -14.79
CA ARG A 258 -0.76 17.45 -14.94
C ARG A 258 0.46 18.31 -15.25
N ARG A 259 1.62 17.74 -15.26
CA ARG A 259 2.88 18.42 -15.51
C ARG A 259 3.26 18.38 -17.00
#